data_2d77558d5b89642cff4a89d36bf2fbb6
#
_entry.id   2d77558d5b89642cff4a89d36bf2fbb6
#
_cell.length_a   1.000
_cell.length_b   1.000
_cell.length_c   1.000
_cell.angle_alpha   90.00
_cell.angle_beta   90.00
_cell.angle_gamma   90.00
#
_symmetry.space_group_name_H-M   'P 1'
#
loop_
_entity.id
_entity.type
_entity.pdbx_description
1 polymer ?
#
loop_
_entity_poly.entity_id
_entity_poly.type
_entity_poly.pdbx_seq_one_letter_code
_entity_poly.pdbx_strand_id
1 'polypeptide(L)'
;MRRIILLNVLRLHDLAKKTSKRAIKKEDIKRIMNVDLRLITKYHSPLLYLSKDLFLFSYLGCGINLIDIAYLRYENITENRLRFNRHKTGQPINFALQGQLREIILKYTKEGCSSKDFIFPILDRRIHKTQQQQDDRIIKVTKGVNKNLKKIGQIF
;
A
#
# COMPACT_ATOMS: atom_id res chain seq x y z
N MET A 1 -3.62 5.02 20.14
CA MET A 1 -3.50 4.42 18.79
C MET A 1 -3.16 5.48 17.76
N ARG A 2 -1.94 5.49 17.23
CA ARG A 2 -1.48 6.51 16.27
C ARG A 2 -1.96 6.15 14.86
N ARG A 3 -2.60 7.10 14.20
CA ARG A 3 -3.09 6.99 12.81
C ARG A 3 -1.91 6.76 11.85
N ILE A 4 -1.86 5.62 11.18
CA ILE A 4 -0.92 5.37 10.09
C ILE A 4 -1.70 5.54 8.79
N ILE A 5 -1.57 6.71 8.18
CA ILE A 5 -2.11 7.01 6.85
C ILE A 5 -0.92 7.03 5.90
N LEU A 6 -0.96 6.29 4.79
CA LEU A 6 0.06 6.31 3.73
C LEU A 6 0.36 7.73 3.21
N LEU A 7 -0.59 8.66 3.35
CA LEU A 7 -0.46 10.07 2.98
C LEU A 7 0.37 10.90 3.98
N ASN A 8 0.82 10.33 5.12
CA ASN A 8 1.66 11.02 6.10
C ASN A 8 3.16 10.98 5.79
N VAL A 9 3.55 10.77 4.55
CA VAL A 9 4.97 10.88 4.13
C VAL A 9 5.49 12.33 4.29
N LEU A 10 4.59 13.30 4.47
CA LEU A 10 4.90 14.70 4.75
C LEU A 10 4.36 15.10 6.13
N ARG A 11 4.86 14.47 7.18
CA ARG A 11 4.71 15.04 8.52
C ARG A 11 5.65 16.24 8.65
N LEU A 12 5.13 17.41 8.38
CA LEU A 12 5.61 18.64 9.00
C LEU A 12 5.04 18.67 10.43
N HIS A 13 5.86 18.32 11.39
CA HIS A 13 5.73 18.77 12.75
C HIS A 13 6.17 20.22 12.73
N ASP A 14 5.22 21.15 12.80
CA ASP A 14 5.26 22.37 13.60
C ASP A 14 4.05 23.27 13.33
N LEU A 15 3.38 23.62 14.47
CA LEU A 15 2.59 24.82 14.72
C LEU A 15 1.55 25.26 13.66
N ALA A 16 0.27 25.00 13.97
CA ALA A 16 -0.94 25.85 13.69
C ALA A 16 -0.93 26.80 12.47
N LYS A 17 -0.17 26.53 11.42
CA LYS A 17 -0.39 27.13 10.10
C LYS A 17 -1.37 26.26 9.35
N LYS A 18 -2.46 26.85 8.82
CA LYS A 18 -3.35 26.22 7.83
C LYS A 18 -2.47 25.64 6.72
N THR A 19 -2.10 24.35 6.85
CA THR A 19 -1.38 23.66 5.79
C THR A 19 -2.31 23.50 4.63
N SER A 20 -2.02 24.18 3.52
CA SER A 20 -2.70 23.90 2.27
C SER A 20 -2.61 22.40 2.01
N LYS A 21 -3.76 21.74 1.79
CA LYS A 21 -3.80 20.33 1.40
C LYS A 21 -3.03 20.20 0.09
N ARG A 22 -1.78 19.76 0.15
CA ARG A 22 -0.96 19.51 -1.04
C ARG A 22 -1.43 18.19 -1.64
N ALA A 23 -2.40 18.27 -2.55
CA ALA A 23 -2.75 17.13 -3.38
C ALA A 23 -1.58 16.83 -4.32
N ILE A 24 -1.20 15.55 -4.44
CA ILE A 24 -0.21 15.12 -5.41
C ILE A 24 -0.82 15.34 -6.80
N LYS A 25 -0.08 15.99 -7.70
CA LYS A 25 -0.53 16.26 -9.07
C LYS A 25 -0.63 14.95 -9.86
N LYS A 26 -1.54 14.90 -10.83
CA LYS A 26 -1.70 13.73 -11.71
C LYS A 26 -0.41 13.40 -12.48
N GLU A 27 0.35 14.42 -12.84
CA GLU A 27 1.63 14.31 -13.53
C GLU A 27 2.65 13.57 -12.67
N ASP A 28 2.72 13.87 -11.36
CA ASP A 28 3.63 13.22 -10.42
C ASP A 28 3.25 11.75 -10.20
N ILE A 29 1.95 11.45 -10.20
CA ILE A 29 1.49 10.05 -10.17
C ILE A 29 1.94 9.28 -11.41
N LYS A 30 1.81 9.88 -12.62
CA LYS A 30 2.30 9.26 -13.87
C LYS A 30 3.82 9.06 -13.84
N ARG A 31 4.58 10.00 -13.29
CA ARG A 31 6.03 9.84 -13.09
C ARG A 31 6.35 8.69 -12.17
N ILE A 32 5.65 8.59 -11.02
CA ILE A 32 5.82 7.48 -10.08
C ILE A 32 5.47 6.13 -10.75
N MET A 33 4.41 6.08 -11.56
CA MET A 33 4.05 4.87 -12.31
C MET A 33 5.19 4.38 -13.20
N ASN A 34 5.84 5.29 -13.90
CA ASN A 34 6.84 4.99 -14.95
C ASN A 34 8.29 5.06 -14.44
N VAL A 35 8.51 5.38 -13.14
CA VAL A 35 9.87 5.52 -12.60
C VAL A 35 10.64 4.21 -12.69
N ASP A 36 11.85 4.27 -13.21
CA ASP A 36 12.79 3.17 -13.14
C ASP A 36 13.45 3.13 -11.75
N LEU A 37 13.04 2.17 -10.94
CA LEU A 37 13.52 2.02 -9.57
C LEU A 37 15.01 1.63 -9.50
N ARG A 38 15.63 1.20 -10.63
CA ARG A 38 17.08 0.91 -10.70
C ARG A 38 17.91 2.18 -10.54
N LEU A 39 17.34 3.36 -10.82
CA LEU A 39 17.98 4.65 -10.57
C LEU A 39 18.14 4.95 -9.08
N ILE A 40 17.34 4.31 -8.21
CA ILE A 40 17.35 4.54 -6.76
C ILE A 40 18.34 3.62 -6.05
N THR A 41 18.54 2.43 -6.58
CA THR A 41 19.38 1.41 -5.97
C THR A 41 20.06 0.53 -7.01
N LYS A 42 21.33 0.23 -6.79
CA LYS A 42 22.09 -0.71 -7.62
C LYS A 42 21.62 -2.17 -7.44
N TYR A 43 20.97 -2.46 -6.30
CA TYR A 43 20.54 -3.80 -5.95
C TYR A 43 19.03 -3.92 -6.04
N HIS A 44 18.55 -5.07 -6.49
CA HIS A 44 17.13 -5.38 -6.46
C HIS A 44 16.63 -5.36 -5.01
N SER A 45 15.69 -4.48 -4.72
CA SER A 45 15.07 -4.36 -3.39
C SER A 45 13.58 -4.68 -3.48
N PRO A 46 13.15 -5.90 -3.14
CA PRO A 46 11.73 -6.28 -3.21
C PRO A 46 10.82 -5.32 -2.45
N LEU A 47 11.28 -4.80 -1.31
CA LEU A 47 10.50 -3.84 -0.53
C LEU A 47 10.37 -2.47 -1.24
N LEU A 48 11.33 -2.06 -2.08
CA LEU A 48 11.24 -0.82 -2.84
C LEU A 48 10.14 -0.92 -3.90
N TYR A 49 10.12 -2.02 -4.66
CA TYR A 49 9.08 -2.30 -5.66
C TYR A 49 7.71 -2.43 -5.00
N LEU A 50 7.63 -3.18 -3.91
CA LEU A 50 6.40 -3.28 -3.12
C LEU A 50 5.93 -1.91 -2.62
N SER A 51 6.84 -1.03 -2.18
CA SER A 51 6.48 0.30 -1.68
C SER A 51 5.82 1.16 -2.77
N LYS A 52 6.36 1.12 -3.99
CA LYS A 52 5.77 1.79 -5.16
C LYS A 52 4.37 1.24 -5.44
N ASP A 53 4.25 -0.09 -5.53
CA ASP A 53 2.99 -0.75 -5.87
C ASP A 53 1.91 -0.51 -4.78
N LEU A 54 2.27 -0.55 -3.49
CA LEU A 54 1.35 -0.24 -2.39
C LEU A 54 0.87 1.22 -2.42
N PHE A 55 1.76 2.16 -2.75
CA PHE A 55 1.39 3.56 -2.92
C PHE A 55 0.39 3.74 -4.07
N LEU A 56 0.69 3.16 -5.24
CA LEU A 56 -0.19 3.24 -6.40
C LEU A 56 -1.53 2.55 -6.15
N PHE A 57 -1.50 1.38 -5.49
CA PHE A 57 -2.72 0.67 -5.11
C PHE A 57 -3.59 1.48 -4.15
N SER A 58 -2.97 2.13 -3.16
CA SER A 58 -3.67 3.04 -2.25
C SER A 58 -4.30 4.21 -2.99
N TYR A 59 -3.53 4.86 -3.87
CA TYR A 59 -3.99 6.03 -4.63
C TYR A 59 -5.14 5.68 -5.57
N LEU A 60 -4.99 4.64 -6.40
CA LEU A 60 -5.98 4.19 -7.36
C LEU A 60 -7.21 3.56 -6.68
N GLY A 61 -7.04 2.99 -5.50
CA GLY A 61 -8.11 2.41 -4.66
C GLY A 61 -8.78 3.44 -3.75
N CYS A 62 -8.84 4.71 -4.14
CA CYS A 62 -9.53 5.77 -3.39
C CYS A 62 -8.99 6.01 -1.97
N GLY A 63 -7.69 5.86 -1.78
CA GLY A 63 -7.02 6.16 -0.50
C GLY A 63 -7.14 5.05 0.53
N ILE A 64 -7.06 3.79 0.12
CA ILE A 64 -7.02 2.65 1.04
C ILE A 64 -5.80 2.78 1.95
N ASN A 65 -5.99 2.60 3.25
CA ASN A 65 -4.90 2.61 4.22
C ASN A 65 -4.01 1.37 4.08
N LEU A 66 -2.72 1.50 4.42
CA LEU A 66 -1.79 0.38 4.38
C LEU A 66 -2.22 -0.79 5.28
N ILE A 67 -2.85 -0.51 6.42
CA ILE A 67 -3.40 -1.55 7.29
C ILE A 67 -4.47 -2.34 6.56
N ASP A 68 -5.42 -1.66 5.92
CA ASP A 68 -6.47 -2.33 5.15
C ASP A 68 -5.86 -3.16 4.02
N ILE A 69 -4.88 -2.61 3.29
CA ILE A 69 -4.16 -3.34 2.22
C ILE A 69 -3.45 -4.59 2.77
N ALA A 70 -2.85 -4.50 3.95
CA ALA A 70 -2.13 -5.63 4.57
C ALA A 70 -3.06 -6.82 4.89
N TYR A 71 -4.31 -6.55 5.21
CA TYR A 71 -5.31 -7.58 5.51
C TYR A 71 -6.10 -8.07 4.30
N LEU A 72 -5.92 -7.49 3.10
CA LEU A 72 -6.60 -7.96 1.90
C LEU A 72 -6.21 -9.39 1.55
N ARG A 73 -7.22 -10.22 1.31
CA ARG A 73 -7.09 -11.62 0.90
C ARG A 73 -7.71 -11.83 -0.47
N TYR A 74 -7.37 -12.93 -1.11
CA TYR A 74 -7.98 -13.26 -2.42
C TYR A 74 -9.50 -13.46 -2.32
N GLU A 75 -10.04 -13.92 -1.19
CA GLU A 75 -11.49 -14.01 -0.94
C GLU A 75 -12.20 -12.64 -0.97
N ASN A 76 -11.47 -11.53 -0.82
CA ASN A 76 -12.04 -10.18 -0.96
C ASN A 76 -12.29 -9.79 -2.41
N ILE A 77 -11.80 -10.57 -3.37
CA ILE A 77 -11.99 -10.34 -4.79
C ILE A 77 -13.15 -11.19 -5.30
N THR A 78 -14.23 -10.54 -5.71
CA THR A 78 -15.43 -11.19 -6.26
C THR A 78 -15.88 -10.43 -7.49
N GLU A 79 -16.09 -11.11 -8.61
CA GLU A 79 -16.62 -10.51 -9.86
C GLU A 79 -15.84 -9.27 -10.33
N ASN A 80 -14.51 -9.32 -10.30
CA ASN A 80 -13.64 -8.18 -10.61
C ASN A 80 -13.85 -6.94 -9.69
N ARG A 81 -14.36 -7.16 -8.50
CA ARG A 81 -14.52 -6.12 -7.48
C ARG A 81 -13.77 -6.49 -6.23
N LEU A 82 -13.22 -5.49 -5.54
CA LEU A 82 -12.63 -5.65 -4.21
C LEU A 82 -13.67 -5.24 -3.17
N ARG A 83 -13.98 -6.17 -2.27
CA ARG A 83 -14.97 -5.99 -1.18
C ARG A 83 -14.32 -6.33 0.14
N PHE A 84 -14.26 -5.37 1.05
CA PHE A 84 -13.72 -5.57 2.40
C PHE A 84 -14.30 -4.55 3.37
N ASN A 85 -14.19 -4.81 4.66
CA ASN A 85 -14.52 -3.83 5.69
C ASN A 85 -13.27 -3.12 6.17
N ARG A 86 -13.32 -1.80 6.33
CA ARG A 86 -12.22 -1.02 6.89
C ARG A 86 -11.87 -1.51 8.28
N HIS A 87 -10.61 -1.83 8.50
CA HIS A 87 -10.12 -2.33 9.78
C HIS A 87 -10.42 -1.39 10.96
N LYS A 88 -10.37 -0.07 10.73
CA LYS A 88 -10.58 0.93 11.77
C LYS A 88 -12.05 1.18 12.11
N THR A 89 -12.94 1.19 11.12
CA THR A 89 -14.32 1.68 11.28
C THR A 89 -15.37 0.63 10.98
N GLY A 90 -14.99 -0.53 10.47
CA GLY A 90 -15.91 -1.57 10.01
C GLY A 90 -16.71 -1.19 8.76
N GLN A 91 -16.52 0.00 8.20
CA GLN A 91 -17.27 0.44 7.02
C GLN A 91 -16.98 -0.43 5.81
N PRO A 92 -18.02 -0.88 5.08
CA PRO A 92 -17.84 -1.66 3.87
C PRO A 92 -17.27 -0.81 2.74
N ILE A 93 -16.27 -1.34 2.07
CA ILE A 93 -15.65 -0.76 0.88
C ILE A 93 -15.88 -1.71 -0.28
N ASN A 94 -16.30 -1.16 -1.42
CA ASN A 94 -16.56 -1.93 -2.62
C ASN A 94 -16.24 -1.09 -3.86
N PHE A 95 -15.24 -1.50 -4.66
CA PHE A 95 -14.91 -0.85 -5.92
C PHE A 95 -14.41 -1.85 -6.96
N ALA A 96 -14.47 -1.45 -8.24
CA ALA A 96 -14.05 -2.29 -9.35
C ALA A 96 -12.51 -2.39 -9.42
N LEU A 97 -12.01 -3.61 -9.64
CA LEU A 97 -10.60 -3.88 -9.92
C LEU A 97 -10.37 -3.79 -11.43
N GLN A 98 -10.02 -2.60 -11.90
CA GLN A 98 -9.77 -2.33 -13.32
C GLN A 98 -8.35 -1.84 -13.57
N GLY A 99 -7.85 -2.05 -14.80
CA GLY A 99 -6.56 -1.53 -15.24
C GLY A 99 -5.43 -1.85 -14.28
N GLN A 100 -4.70 -0.83 -13.89
CA GLN A 100 -3.49 -0.96 -13.05
C GLN A 100 -3.72 -1.56 -11.66
N LEU A 101 -4.91 -1.39 -11.05
CA LEU A 101 -5.21 -2.04 -9.77
C LEU A 101 -5.13 -3.56 -9.91
N ARG A 102 -5.70 -4.10 -10.99
CA ARG A 102 -5.67 -5.53 -11.29
C ARG A 102 -4.25 -6.00 -11.61
N GLU A 103 -3.51 -5.23 -12.41
CA GLU A 103 -2.12 -5.54 -12.75
C GLU A 103 -1.23 -5.61 -11.51
N ILE A 104 -1.41 -4.67 -10.55
CA ILE A 104 -0.66 -4.69 -9.30
C ILE A 104 -0.95 -5.98 -8.52
N ILE A 105 -2.21 -6.39 -8.40
CA ILE A 105 -2.56 -7.64 -7.71
C ILE A 105 -1.91 -8.85 -8.40
N LEU A 106 -1.98 -8.92 -9.73
CA LEU A 106 -1.43 -10.03 -10.50
C LEU A 106 0.08 -10.21 -10.30
N LYS A 107 0.84 -9.14 -10.07
CA LYS A 107 2.28 -9.23 -9.76
C LYS A 107 2.58 -10.06 -8.50
N TYR A 108 1.65 -10.09 -7.55
CA TYR A 108 1.81 -10.77 -6.27
C TYR A 108 1.06 -12.10 -6.20
N THR A 109 0.25 -12.40 -7.22
CA THR A 109 -0.47 -13.68 -7.31
C THR A 109 0.49 -14.81 -7.68
N LYS A 110 0.49 -15.86 -6.87
CA LYS A 110 1.29 -17.07 -7.09
C LYS A 110 0.38 -18.22 -7.50
N GLU A 111 0.91 -19.17 -8.25
CA GLU A 111 0.22 -20.43 -8.50
C GLU A 111 -0.08 -21.16 -7.19
N GLY A 112 -1.28 -21.73 -7.07
CA GLY A 112 -1.71 -22.43 -5.86
C GLY A 112 -2.08 -21.54 -4.67
N CYS A 113 -2.29 -20.23 -4.86
CA CYS A 113 -2.80 -19.36 -3.80
C CYS A 113 -4.18 -19.84 -3.32
N SER A 114 -4.34 -19.92 -1.99
CA SER A 114 -5.65 -20.12 -1.38
C SER A 114 -6.43 -18.79 -1.34
N SER A 115 -7.76 -18.88 -1.39
CA SER A 115 -8.63 -17.71 -1.17
C SER A 115 -8.35 -16.97 0.14
N LYS A 116 -7.89 -17.69 1.16
CA LYS A 116 -7.54 -17.16 2.49
C LYS A 116 -6.14 -16.56 2.58
N ASP A 117 -5.30 -16.65 1.54
CA ASP A 117 -3.97 -16.06 1.55
C ASP A 117 -4.06 -14.54 1.34
N PHE A 118 -3.11 -13.81 1.94
CA PHE A 118 -3.01 -12.37 1.75
C PHE A 118 -2.51 -12.04 0.34
N ILE A 119 -3.08 -10.99 -0.28
CA ILE A 119 -2.71 -10.57 -1.64
C ILE A 119 -1.28 -10.04 -1.67
N PHE A 120 -0.95 -9.15 -0.74
CA PHE A 120 0.37 -8.52 -0.70
C PHE A 120 1.30 -9.23 0.30
N PRO A 121 2.62 -9.31 0.01
CA PRO A 121 3.59 -10.00 0.87
C PRO A 121 3.96 -9.18 2.12
N ILE A 122 2.94 -8.57 2.76
CA ILE A 122 3.06 -7.87 4.03
C ILE A 122 2.87 -8.87 5.16
N LEU A 123 1.78 -9.62 5.10
CA LEU A 123 1.44 -10.68 6.04
C LEU A 123 1.53 -12.05 5.39
N ASP A 124 1.81 -13.06 6.21
CA ASP A 124 1.74 -14.47 5.86
C ASP A 124 0.98 -15.19 6.96
N ARG A 125 -0.13 -15.88 6.63
CA ARG A 125 -0.98 -16.58 7.59
C ARG A 125 -0.30 -17.75 8.30
N ARG A 126 0.78 -18.29 7.70
CA ARG A 126 1.56 -19.39 8.27
C ARG A 126 2.52 -18.90 9.35
N ILE A 127 2.99 -17.65 9.23
CA ILE A 127 3.99 -17.03 10.09
C ILE A 127 3.32 -16.12 11.11
N HIS A 128 2.47 -15.18 10.66
CA HIS A 128 1.86 -14.16 11.50
C HIS A 128 0.51 -14.65 12.03
N LYS A 129 0.54 -15.53 13.03
CA LYS A 129 -0.65 -16.23 13.57
C LYS A 129 -1.41 -15.40 14.60
N THR A 130 -0.71 -14.56 15.37
CA THR A 130 -1.32 -13.73 16.41
C THR A 130 -1.49 -12.28 15.94
N GLN A 131 -2.47 -11.58 16.52
CA GLN A 131 -2.69 -10.16 16.24
C GLN A 131 -1.42 -9.33 16.50
N GLN A 132 -0.72 -9.59 17.59
CA GLN A 132 0.53 -8.89 17.93
C GLN A 132 1.59 -9.06 16.84
N GLN A 133 1.79 -10.30 16.32
CA GLN A 133 2.74 -10.55 15.24
C GLN A 133 2.36 -9.81 13.96
N GLN A 134 1.06 -9.72 13.65
CA GLN A 134 0.56 -9.00 12.49
C GLN A 134 0.79 -7.50 12.64
N ASP A 135 0.47 -6.93 13.80
CA ASP A 135 0.64 -5.50 14.09
C ASP A 135 2.11 -5.09 14.03
N ASP A 136 3.00 -5.86 14.67
CA ASP A 136 4.45 -5.61 14.63
C ASP A 136 5.00 -5.67 13.20
N ARG A 137 4.54 -6.64 12.42
CA ARG A 137 4.92 -6.79 11.01
C ARG A 137 4.45 -5.59 10.18
N ILE A 138 3.19 -5.17 10.33
CA ILE A 138 2.62 -4.02 9.62
C ILE A 138 3.39 -2.75 9.98
N ILE A 139 3.68 -2.52 11.26
CA ILE A 139 4.48 -1.37 11.71
C ILE A 139 5.87 -1.37 11.05
N LYS A 140 6.55 -2.52 11.04
CA LYS A 140 7.88 -2.66 10.43
C LYS A 140 7.85 -2.37 8.93
N VAL A 141 6.88 -2.95 8.20
CA VAL A 141 6.71 -2.74 6.76
C VAL A 141 6.36 -1.28 6.48
N THR A 142 5.46 -0.67 7.24
CA THR A 142 5.07 0.73 7.09
C THR A 142 6.27 1.68 7.20
N LYS A 143 7.16 1.45 8.18
CA LYS A 143 8.39 2.24 8.31
C LYS A 143 9.27 2.12 7.06
N GLY A 144 9.43 0.90 6.53
CA GLY A 144 10.20 0.64 5.32
C GLY A 144 9.58 1.28 4.08
N VAL A 145 8.27 1.14 3.90
CA VAL A 145 7.49 1.75 2.81
C VAL A 145 7.66 3.26 2.81
N ASN A 146 7.46 3.91 3.96
CA ASN A 146 7.60 5.36 4.09
C ASN A 146 9.02 5.84 3.76
N LYS A 147 10.05 5.09 4.19
CA LYS A 147 11.45 5.38 3.85
C LYS A 147 11.69 5.30 2.34
N ASN A 148 11.15 4.26 1.70
CA ASN A 148 11.30 4.06 0.26
C ASN A 148 10.53 5.08 -0.56
N LEU A 149 9.31 5.44 -0.16
CA LEU A 149 8.53 6.49 -0.82
C LEU A 149 9.22 7.86 -0.76
N LYS A 150 9.90 8.18 0.34
CA LYS A 150 10.74 9.39 0.41
C LYS A 150 11.86 9.36 -0.63
N LYS A 151 12.53 8.22 -0.81
CA LYS A 151 13.58 8.08 -1.85
C LYS A 151 13.00 8.22 -3.26
N ILE A 152 11.83 7.63 -3.52
CA ILE A 152 11.15 7.77 -4.81
C ILE A 152 10.79 9.23 -5.07
N GLY A 153 10.27 9.94 -4.06
CA GLY A 153 9.91 11.35 -4.17
C GLY A 153 11.11 12.32 -4.36
N GLN A 154 12.33 11.88 -4.07
CA GLN A 154 13.53 12.69 -4.28
C GLN A 154 14.03 12.71 -5.75
N ILE A 155 13.44 11.89 -6.63
CA ILE A 155 13.79 11.84 -8.06
C ILE A 155 13.04 12.92 -8.85
N PHE A 156 11.97 13.47 -8.29
CA PHE A 156 11.09 14.45 -8.93
C PHE A 156 11.19 15.82 -8.27
#